data_ba50917c30a4770e87d73328873dc88e
#
_entry.id   ba50917c30a4770e87d73328873dc88e
#
_cell.length_a   1.000
_cell.length_b   1.000
_cell.length_c   1.000
_cell.angle_alpha   90.00
_cell.angle_beta   90.00
_cell.angle_gamma   90.00
#
_symmetry.space_group_name_H-M   'P 1'
#
loop_
_entity.id
_entity.type
_entity.pdbx_description
1 polymer ?
#
loop_
_entity_poly.entity_id
_entity_poly.type
_entity_poly.pdbx_seq_one_letter_code
_entity_poly.pdbx_strand_id
1 'polypeptide(L)'
;PHAEILNAVKDELKAAGYDLEVVEFTDYVLPNTALEQGDLDANYFQHTPYLENFNEENGTHLVSVGKIHYEPFGIYAGKTSDLSAIPDGGSIAIPNDGTNEARALLLLQAQGGHHLYRYRAGYSREPQESQHQGD
;
A
#
# COMPACT_ATOMS: atom_id res chain seq x y z
N PRO A 1 -0.72 -10.05 -6.20
CA PRO A 1 -1.48 -10.98 -5.36
C PRO A 1 -3.00 -10.73 -5.41
N HIS A 2 -3.47 -9.47 -5.20
CA HIS A 2 -4.90 -9.15 -5.16
C HIS A 2 -5.65 -9.50 -6.45
N ALA A 3 -5.08 -9.18 -7.61
CA ALA A 3 -5.66 -9.55 -8.92
C ALA A 3 -5.74 -11.07 -9.11
N GLU A 4 -4.77 -11.84 -8.60
CA GLU A 4 -4.80 -13.31 -8.65
C GLU A 4 -5.98 -13.87 -7.85
N ILE A 5 -6.24 -13.32 -6.66
CA ILE A 5 -7.38 -13.71 -5.81
C ILE A 5 -8.69 -13.40 -6.52
N LEU A 6 -8.84 -12.20 -7.08
CA LEU A 6 -10.04 -11.81 -7.84
C LEU A 6 -10.24 -12.68 -9.07
N ASN A 7 -9.19 -12.96 -9.82
CA ASN A 7 -9.25 -13.82 -11.00
C ASN A 7 -9.62 -15.27 -10.66
N ALA A 8 -9.23 -15.77 -9.47
CA ALA A 8 -9.56 -17.12 -9.04
C ALA A 8 -11.07 -17.32 -8.78
N VAL A 9 -11.82 -16.26 -8.47
CA VAL A 9 -13.27 -16.34 -8.18
C VAL A 9 -14.16 -15.90 -9.37
N LYS A 10 -13.57 -15.59 -10.52
CA LYS A 10 -14.31 -15.13 -11.71
C LYS A 10 -15.40 -16.10 -12.15
N ASP A 11 -15.09 -17.39 -12.20
CA ASP A 11 -16.04 -18.39 -12.67
C ASP A 11 -17.20 -18.57 -11.70
N GLU A 12 -16.93 -18.47 -10.39
CA GLU A 12 -17.98 -18.53 -9.36
C GLU A 12 -18.90 -17.32 -9.44
N LEU A 13 -18.34 -16.13 -9.62
CA LEU A 13 -19.12 -14.90 -9.80
C LEU A 13 -19.96 -14.96 -11.09
N LYS A 14 -19.39 -15.48 -12.18
CA LYS A 14 -20.12 -15.66 -13.44
C LYS A 14 -21.29 -16.63 -13.30
N ALA A 15 -21.10 -17.72 -12.55
CA ALA A 15 -22.18 -18.64 -12.24
C ALA A 15 -23.28 -18.01 -11.38
N ALA A 16 -22.94 -17.00 -10.57
CA ALA A 16 -23.87 -16.20 -9.78
C ALA A 16 -24.52 -15.04 -10.56
N GLY A 17 -24.17 -14.87 -11.85
CA GLY A 17 -24.74 -13.85 -12.72
C GLY A 17 -23.96 -12.54 -12.79
N TYR A 18 -22.71 -12.51 -12.29
CA TYR A 18 -21.84 -11.34 -12.33
C TYR A 18 -20.69 -11.56 -13.30
N ASP A 19 -20.38 -10.55 -14.11
CA ASP A 19 -19.21 -10.55 -14.99
C ASP A 19 -18.12 -9.65 -14.36
N LEU A 20 -17.09 -10.26 -13.77
CA LEU A 20 -16.03 -9.55 -13.08
C LEU A 20 -14.97 -9.07 -14.07
N GLU A 21 -14.80 -7.77 -14.20
CA GLU A 21 -13.64 -7.14 -14.83
C GLU A 21 -12.63 -6.72 -13.76
N VAL A 22 -11.37 -7.12 -13.92
CA VAL A 22 -10.28 -6.78 -12.99
C VAL A 22 -9.37 -5.75 -13.63
N VAL A 23 -9.32 -4.56 -13.04
CA VAL A 23 -8.43 -3.47 -13.45
C VAL A 23 -7.26 -3.40 -12.46
N GLU A 24 -6.03 -3.50 -12.96
CA GLU A 24 -4.83 -3.47 -12.12
C GLU A 24 -4.20 -2.09 -12.11
N PHE A 25 -3.80 -1.63 -10.92
CA PHE A 25 -3.08 -0.37 -10.70
C PHE A 25 -1.71 -0.65 -10.10
N THR A 26 -0.77 0.26 -10.32
CA THR A 26 0.61 0.16 -9.81
C THR A 26 0.89 1.08 -8.63
N ASP A 27 -0.11 1.83 -8.17
CA ASP A 27 -0.04 2.76 -7.04
C ASP A 27 -1.21 2.56 -6.07
N TYR A 28 -1.18 3.27 -4.93
CA TYR A 28 -2.18 3.15 -3.86
C TYR A 28 -3.24 4.27 -3.85
N VAL A 29 -3.10 5.27 -4.71
CA VAL A 29 -4.01 6.43 -4.78
C VAL A 29 -5.12 6.21 -5.79
N LEU A 30 -4.75 5.79 -7.01
CA LEU A 30 -5.69 5.65 -8.12
C LEU A 30 -6.86 4.68 -7.84
N PRO A 31 -6.67 3.52 -7.17
CA PRO A 31 -7.81 2.63 -6.89
C PRO A 31 -8.91 3.29 -6.06
N ASN A 32 -8.56 4.13 -5.10
CA ASN A 32 -9.52 4.88 -4.29
C ASN A 32 -10.15 6.05 -5.05
N THR A 33 -9.33 6.78 -5.81
CA THR A 33 -9.83 7.90 -6.62
C THR A 33 -10.82 7.44 -7.68
N ALA A 34 -10.51 6.37 -8.41
CA ALA A 34 -11.38 5.80 -9.43
C ALA A 34 -12.70 5.26 -8.84
N LEU A 35 -12.64 4.66 -7.64
CA LEU A 35 -13.85 4.21 -6.94
C LEU A 35 -14.72 5.38 -6.48
N GLU A 36 -14.15 6.43 -5.90
CA GLU A 36 -14.90 7.62 -5.47
C GLU A 36 -15.54 8.33 -6.66
N GLN A 37 -14.90 8.34 -7.83
CA GLN A 37 -15.41 8.94 -9.07
C GLN A 37 -16.48 8.08 -9.76
N GLY A 38 -16.66 6.84 -9.34
CA GLY A 38 -17.63 5.91 -9.94
C GLY A 38 -17.11 5.18 -11.17
N ASP A 39 -15.82 5.22 -11.45
CA ASP A 39 -15.18 4.47 -12.54
C ASP A 39 -15.02 2.98 -12.21
N LEU A 40 -15.10 2.63 -10.93
CA LEU A 40 -15.07 1.26 -10.39
C LEU A 40 -16.27 1.03 -9.48
N ASP A 41 -16.78 -0.20 -9.44
CA ASP A 41 -17.82 -0.62 -8.50
C ASP A 41 -17.27 -0.99 -7.12
N ALA A 42 -16.02 -1.48 -7.06
CA ALA A 42 -15.32 -1.84 -5.83
C ALA A 42 -13.81 -1.82 -6.06
N ASN A 43 -13.03 -1.74 -4.98
CA ASN A 43 -11.61 -2.04 -5.02
C ASN A 43 -11.22 -3.06 -3.95
N TYR A 44 -10.09 -3.73 -4.16
CA TYR A 44 -9.56 -4.73 -3.25
C TYR A 44 -8.03 -4.64 -3.20
N PHE A 45 -7.48 -3.93 -2.19
CA PHE A 45 -6.03 -3.79 -2.06
C PHE A 45 -5.55 -3.28 -0.70
N GLN A 46 -6.40 -2.58 0.08
CA GLN A 46 -5.97 -1.77 1.22
C GLN A 46 -6.40 -2.36 2.57
N HIS A 47 -5.72 -1.95 3.64
CA HIS A 47 -6.13 -2.20 5.01
C HIS A 47 -6.94 -1.03 5.57
N THR A 48 -7.72 -1.29 6.61
CA THR A 48 -8.64 -0.30 7.21
C THR A 48 -7.96 1.02 7.58
N PRO A 49 -6.80 1.05 8.26
CA PRO A 49 -6.15 2.31 8.61
C PRO A 49 -5.77 3.18 7.40
N TYR A 50 -5.36 2.57 6.29
CA TYR A 50 -5.10 3.31 5.06
C TYR A 50 -6.37 3.90 4.48
N LEU A 51 -7.46 3.14 4.42
CA LEU A 51 -8.76 3.61 3.92
C LEU A 51 -9.27 4.81 4.73
N GLU A 52 -9.23 4.72 6.07
CA GLU A 52 -9.68 5.77 6.97
C GLU A 52 -8.84 7.05 6.77
N ASN A 53 -7.51 6.93 6.76
CA ASN A 53 -6.61 8.04 6.51
C ASN A 53 -6.81 8.65 5.11
N PHE A 54 -7.01 7.83 4.08
CA PHE A 54 -7.26 8.30 2.73
C PHE A 54 -8.54 9.13 2.66
N ASN A 55 -9.63 8.66 3.28
CA ASN A 55 -10.90 9.39 3.34
C ASN A 55 -10.72 10.76 4.04
N GLU A 56 -10.00 10.78 5.16
CA GLU A 56 -9.77 12.01 5.93
C GLU A 56 -8.94 13.03 5.13
N GLU A 57 -7.85 12.59 4.51
CA GLU A 57 -6.95 13.48 3.76
C GLU A 57 -7.54 13.98 2.44
N ASN A 58 -8.37 13.18 1.78
CA ASN A 58 -8.89 13.48 0.44
C ASN A 58 -10.37 13.86 0.42
N GLY A 59 -11.05 13.82 1.56
CA GLY A 59 -12.49 14.11 1.65
C GLY A 59 -13.35 13.10 0.89
N THR A 60 -12.90 11.85 0.78
CA THR A 60 -13.63 10.76 0.12
C THR A 60 -14.55 10.02 1.10
N HIS A 61 -15.49 9.22 0.56
CA HIS A 61 -16.58 8.60 1.34
C HIS A 61 -16.57 7.08 1.23
N LEU A 62 -15.44 6.49 0.92
CA LEU A 62 -15.28 5.06 0.71
C LEU A 62 -15.53 4.28 1.99
N VAL A 63 -16.20 3.13 1.88
CA VAL A 63 -16.53 2.26 3.01
C VAL A 63 -16.03 0.84 2.78
N SER A 64 -15.57 0.18 3.85
CA SER A 64 -15.22 -1.23 3.80
C SER A 64 -16.48 -2.09 3.82
N VAL A 65 -16.67 -2.92 2.79
CA VAL A 65 -17.80 -3.85 2.68
C VAL A 65 -17.45 -5.27 3.13
N GLY A 66 -16.15 -5.57 3.31
CA GLY A 66 -15.71 -6.87 3.78
C GLY A 66 -14.20 -6.91 4.03
N LYS A 67 -13.78 -7.82 4.90
CA LYS A 67 -12.38 -8.13 5.18
C LYS A 67 -12.09 -9.51 4.61
N ILE A 68 -11.17 -9.60 3.66
CA ILE A 68 -10.93 -10.80 2.86
C ILE A 68 -9.74 -11.59 3.39
N HIS A 69 -8.60 -10.95 3.65
CA HIS A 69 -7.41 -11.60 4.17
C HIS A 69 -6.57 -10.66 5.04
N TYR A 70 -5.57 -11.22 5.70
CA TYR A 70 -4.59 -10.49 6.50
C TYR A 70 -3.20 -10.64 5.89
N GLU A 71 -2.49 -9.52 5.74
CA GLU A 71 -1.10 -9.50 5.28
C GLU A 71 -0.19 -9.11 6.46
N PRO A 72 0.66 -10.04 6.96
CA PRO A 72 1.64 -9.70 7.97
C PRO A 72 2.71 -8.77 7.38
N PHE A 73 3.12 -7.78 8.17
CA PHE A 73 4.22 -6.90 7.81
C PHE A 73 5.55 -7.59 8.12
N GLY A 74 6.50 -7.57 7.19
CA GLY A 74 7.77 -8.27 7.33
C GLY A 74 8.99 -7.41 7.02
N ILE A 75 10.15 -7.79 7.59
CA ILE A 75 11.45 -7.25 7.23
C ILE A 75 12.12 -8.26 6.31
N TYR A 76 12.57 -7.81 5.16
CA TYR A 76 13.15 -8.65 4.13
C TYR A 76 14.62 -8.29 3.90
N ALA A 77 15.42 -9.30 3.56
CA ALA A 77 16.83 -9.12 3.26
C ALA A 77 17.03 -8.19 2.06
N GLY A 78 18.00 -7.28 2.19
CA GLY A 78 18.48 -6.41 1.12
C GLY A 78 19.96 -6.69 0.86
N LYS A 79 20.82 -5.69 1.08
CA LYS A 79 22.28 -5.84 0.97
C LYS A 79 22.87 -6.73 2.07
N THR A 80 22.19 -6.82 3.21
CA THR A 80 22.51 -7.69 4.32
C THR A 80 21.35 -8.62 4.62
N SER A 81 21.63 -9.82 5.10
CA SER A 81 20.63 -10.83 5.47
C SER A 81 20.28 -10.82 6.95
N ASP A 82 20.94 -9.98 7.75
CA ASP A 82 20.76 -9.87 9.20
C ASP A 82 20.67 -8.40 9.60
N LEU A 83 19.72 -8.07 10.46
CA LEU A 83 19.54 -6.71 10.98
C LEU A 83 20.76 -6.25 11.78
N SER A 84 21.41 -7.16 12.51
CA SER A 84 22.62 -6.86 13.29
C SER A 84 23.85 -6.57 12.42
N ALA A 85 23.81 -6.96 11.15
CA ALA A 85 24.88 -6.73 10.18
C ALA A 85 24.69 -5.42 9.38
N ILE A 86 23.67 -4.62 9.68
CA ILE A 86 23.49 -3.31 9.05
C ILE A 86 24.57 -2.37 9.58
N PRO A 87 25.42 -1.81 8.72
CA PRO A 87 26.51 -0.94 9.17
C PRO A 87 25.98 0.42 9.63
N ASP A 88 26.79 1.15 10.38
CA ASP A 88 26.53 2.56 10.71
C ASP A 88 26.35 3.36 9.42
N GLY A 89 25.24 4.12 9.34
CA GLY A 89 24.85 4.85 8.13
C GLY A 89 24.22 3.98 7.03
N GLY A 90 23.90 2.73 7.32
CA GLY A 90 23.11 1.86 6.44
C GLY A 90 21.73 2.43 6.18
N SER A 91 21.06 1.96 5.10
CA SER A 91 19.73 2.41 4.70
C SER A 91 18.74 1.26 4.73
N ILE A 92 17.53 1.54 5.21
CA ILE A 92 16.37 0.62 5.16
C ILE A 92 15.29 1.31 4.34
N ALA A 93 14.76 0.60 3.34
CA ALA A 93 13.59 1.06 2.59
C ALA A 93 12.33 0.76 3.41
N ILE A 94 11.48 1.76 3.57
CA ILE A 94 10.18 1.65 4.24
C ILE A 94 9.09 2.24 3.33
N PRO A 95 7.81 1.84 3.50
CA PRO A 95 6.70 2.47 2.79
C PRO A 95 6.64 3.98 3.03
N ASN A 96 6.15 4.72 2.05
CA ASN A 96 6.06 6.19 2.10
C ASN A 96 4.68 6.72 2.50
N ASP A 97 3.69 5.86 2.68
CA ASP A 97 2.42 6.24 3.28
C ASP A 97 2.50 6.19 4.79
N GLY A 98 1.89 7.18 5.47
CA GLY A 98 2.04 7.36 6.92
C GLY A 98 1.60 6.16 7.75
N THR A 99 0.62 5.40 7.28
CA THR A 99 0.09 4.24 8.00
C THR A 99 1.04 3.05 7.96
N ASN A 100 1.63 2.73 6.81
CA ASN A 100 2.59 1.65 6.67
C ASN A 100 4.01 2.06 7.11
N GLU A 101 4.40 3.33 6.97
CA GLU A 101 5.62 3.87 7.58
C GLU A 101 5.63 3.63 9.10
N ALA A 102 4.54 3.99 9.79
CA ALA A 102 4.41 3.76 11.22
C ALA A 102 4.53 2.27 11.59
N ARG A 103 3.91 1.37 10.83
CA ARG A 103 4.03 -0.09 11.02
C ARG A 103 5.47 -0.57 10.85
N ALA A 104 6.17 -0.07 9.84
CA ALA A 104 7.58 -0.41 9.60
C ALA A 104 8.47 0.02 10.77
N LEU A 105 8.30 1.25 11.25
CA LEU A 105 9.08 1.80 12.37
C LEU A 105 8.82 1.03 13.67
N LEU A 106 7.57 0.70 13.97
CA LEU A 106 7.20 -0.10 15.14
C LEU A 106 7.78 -1.53 15.06
N LEU A 107 7.76 -2.15 13.88
CA LEU A 107 8.37 -3.46 13.69
C LEU A 107 9.88 -3.42 13.89
N LEU A 108 10.57 -2.43 13.32
CA LEU A 108 12.01 -2.24 13.50
C LEU A 108 12.34 -1.99 14.96
N GLN A 109 11.56 -1.19 15.67
CA GLN A 109 11.72 -0.96 17.10
C GLN A 109 11.58 -2.25 17.90
N ALA A 110 10.58 -3.07 17.61
CA ALA A 110 10.35 -4.35 18.29
C ALA A 110 11.49 -5.37 18.07
N GLN A 111 12.22 -5.27 16.96
CA GLN A 111 13.39 -6.11 16.66
C GLN A 111 14.71 -5.58 17.24
N GLY A 112 14.66 -4.67 18.21
CA GLY A 112 15.86 -4.17 18.89
C GLY A 112 16.51 -2.97 18.21
N GLY A 113 15.81 -2.34 17.28
CA GLY A 113 16.27 -1.16 16.52
C GLY A 113 16.42 0.12 17.35
N HIS A 114 16.87 0.03 18.63
CA HIS A 114 17.15 1.20 19.45
C HIS A 114 18.22 2.14 18.88
N HIS A 115 19.00 1.66 17.90
CA HIS A 115 19.97 2.45 17.15
C HIS A 115 19.38 3.19 15.96
N LEU A 116 18.09 2.98 15.63
CA LEU A 116 17.42 3.54 14.44
C LEU A 116 17.09 5.04 14.56
N TYR A 117 17.28 5.66 15.70
CA TYR A 117 17.14 7.13 15.84
C TYR A 117 18.10 7.96 14.97
N ARG A 118 19.00 7.31 14.23
CA ARG A 118 19.89 7.93 13.24
C ARG A 118 19.49 7.69 11.78
N TYR A 119 18.40 6.93 11.52
CA TYR A 119 17.97 6.68 10.16
C TYR A 119 17.18 7.88 9.65
N ARG A 120 17.81 8.60 8.75
CA ARG A 120 17.15 9.60 7.93
C ARG A 120 16.28 8.84 6.94
N ALA A 121 14.97 9.05 6.96
CA ALA A 121 14.09 8.61 5.88
C ALA A 121 14.59 9.22 4.57
N GLY A 122 15.41 8.48 3.86
CA GLY A 122 15.96 8.87 2.57
C GLY A 122 14.97 8.49 1.49
N TYR A 123 13.84 9.18 1.40
CA TYR A 123 12.99 9.13 0.23
C TYR A 123 13.25 10.39 -0.59
N SER A 124 13.90 10.23 -1.74
CA SER A 124 13.85 11.25 -2.77
C SER A 124 12.44 11.23 -3.35
N ARG A 125 11.61 12.21 -3.01
CA ARG A 125 10.45 12.55 -3.82
C ARG A 125 11.02 12.94 -5.18
N GLU A 126 10.86 12.08 -6.19
CA GLU A 126 10.89 12.58 -7.55
C GLU A 126 9.71 13.54 -7.69
N PRO A 127 9.94 14.79 -8.17
CA PRO A 127 8.85 15.70 -8.43
C PRO A 127 7.93 15.02 -9.47
N GLN A 128 6.65 14.89 -9.17
CA GLN A 128 5.67 14.64 -10.21
C GLN A 128 5.76 15.84 -11.16
N GLU A 129 6.36 15.63 -12.33
CA GLU A 129 6.25 16.55 -13.43
C GLU A 129 4.77 16.68 -13.78
N SER A 130 4.19 17.81 -13.40
CA SER A 130 2.89 18.21 -13.89
C SER A 130 3.00 18.37 -15.41
N GLN A 131 2.55 17.36 -16.15
CA GLN A 131 2.32 17.52 -17.57
C GLN A 131 1.12 18.45 -17.74
N HIS A 132 1.38 19.75 -17.67
CA HIS A 132 0.55 20.73 -18.33
C HIS A 132 0.88 20.61 -19.83
N GLN A 133 0.09 19.86 -20.56
CA GLN A 133 -0.02 20.08 -22.00
C GLN A 133 -0.92 21.28 -22.19
N GLY A 134 -0.28 22.41 -22.51
CA GLY A 134 -0.94 23.57 -23.08
C GLY A 134 -1.17 23.36 -24.56
N ASP A 135 -2.28 23.94 -25.03
CA ASP A 135 -2.73 24.27 -26.38
C ASP A 135 -3.14 23.10 -27.29
#